data_d97e56881b7b230ba69c9157da8426cd
#
_entry.id   d97e56881b7b230ba69c9157da8426cd
#
_cell.length_a   1.000
_cell.length_b   1.000
_cell.length_c   1.000
_cell.angle_alpha   90.00
_cell.angle_beta   90.00
_cell.angle_gamma   90.00
#
_symmetry.space_group_name_H-M   'P 1'
#
loop_
_entity.id
_entity.type
_entity.pdbx_description
1 polymer ?
#
loop_
_entity_poly.entity_id
_entity_poly.type
_entity_poly.pdbx_seq_one_letter_code
_entity_poly.pdbx_strand_id
1 'polypeptide(L)'
;MYSIEKELKILRQFVKLEHMDHSEGWRCYSEDEVSAAEERLHTKLPPPIREIYLYMADLLIGSNDLRPLELLHWDKDYLAFFENPDADVIAGIKRDDTSSDIYAWEETDPKDIAWEYKDDFRTAYEERDKKGQEKAVGRFQKYWEKLNANPKHGPLRIAKWKNEPRYAHTLDGYGLFLVINALCELAEMTKHNFPDEPACYFCDVFAGHTAEYFQDLDHRIRKEFVPLSAHPELLEMEVPMQMAYARQNPDALLISWDILLILLAKTPPEQAFLENIRELTGLSLRAGL
;
A
#
# COMPACT_ATOMS: atom_id res chain seq x y z
N MET A 1 15.47 3.56 10.00
CA MET A 1 14.60 2.84 9.05
C MET A 1 14.20 1.53 9.71
N TYR A 2 12.92 1.33 9.87
CA TYR A 2 12.33 0.19 10.57
C TYR A 2 11.99 -0.91 9.53
N SER A 3 12.18 -2.19 9.88
CA SER A 3 11.71 -3.30 9.04
C SER A 3 10.23 -3.54 9.31
N ILE A 4 9.44 -3.66 8.26
CA ILE A 4 8.00 -3.94 8.29
C ILE A 4 7.66 -5.37 7.84
N GLU A 5 8.68 -6.20 7.66
CA GLU A 5 8.56 -7.57 7.14
C GLU A 5 7.56 -8.42 7.94
N LYS A 6 7.58 -8.27 9.27
CA LYS A 6 6.68 -9.02 10.16
C LYS A 6 5.22 -8.65 9.91
N GLU A 7 4.95 -7.36 9.83
CA GLU A 7 3.62 -6.81 9.57
C GLU A 7 3.12 -7.26 8.19
N LEU A 8 3.96 -7.13 7.16
CA LEU A 8 3.62 -7.54 5.81
C LEU A 8 3.30 -9.04 5.72
N LYS A 9 4.08 -9.90 6.38
CA LYS A 9 3.81 -11.35 6.41
C LYS A 9 2.48 -11.69 7.07
N ILE A 10 2.05 -10.92 8.05
CA ILE A 10 0.75 -11.12 8.69
C ILE A 10 -0.36 -10.60 7.77
N LEU A 11 -0.22 -9.37 7.25
CA LEU A 11 -1.20 -8.77 6.35
C LEU A 11 -1.40 -9.61 5.08
N ARG A 12 -0.33 -10.21 4.55
CA ARG A 12 -0.39 -11.09 3.37
C ARG A 12 -1.38 -12.24 3.51
N GLN A 13 -1.64 -12.71 4.72
CA GLN A 13 -2.58 -13.81 4.95
C GLN A 13 -4.04 -13.42 4.69
N PHE A 14 -4.33 -12.13 4.59
CA PHE A 14 -5.67 -11.58 4.34
C PHE A 14 -5.86 -11.11 2.89
N VAL A 15 -4.83 -11.16 2.05
CA VAL A 15 -4.91 -10.75 0.65
C VAL A 15 -5.60 -11.84 -0.17
N LYS A 16 -6.73 -11.49 -0.81
CA LYS A 16 -7.49 -12.35 -1.72
C LYS A 16 -7.57 -11.68 -3.09
N LEU A 17 -6.51 -11.83 -3.86
CA LEU A 17 -6.34 -11.13 -5.13
C LEU A 17 -7.30 -11.57 -6.24
N GLU A 18 -7.90 -12.78 -6.12
CA GLU A 18 -8.88 -13.29 -7.09
C GLU A 18 -10.10 -12.38 -7.26
N HIS A 19 -10.32 -11.46 -6.35
CA HIS A 19 -11.43 -10.51 -6.41
C HIS A 19 -11.04 -9.11 -6.91
N MET A 20 -9.77 -8.90 -7.27
CA MET A 20 -9.32 -7.65 -7.86
C MET A 20 -9.43 -7.70 -9.39
N ASP A 21 -10.18 -6.78 -9.99
CA ASP A 21 -10.39 -6.71 -11.44
C ASP A 21 -9.10 -6.60 -12.27
N HIS A 22 -8.01 -6.15 -11.66
CA HIS A 22 -6.74 -5.89 -12.33
C HIS A 22 -5.57 -6.73 -11.81
N SER A 23 -5.83 -7.69 -10.90
CA SER A 23 -4.76 -8.49 -10.26
C SER A 23 -4.37 -9.74 -11.03
N GLU A 24 -5.12 -10.10 -12.08
CA GLU A 24 -4.79 -11.28 -12.90
C GLU A 24 -3.40 -11.12 -13.53
N GLY A 25 -2.43 -11.81 -12.95
CA GLY A 25 -1.05 -11.81 -13.44
C GLY A 25 -0.05 -11.12 -12.51
N TRP A 26 -0.44 -10.17 -11.68
CA TRP A 26 0.48 -9.55 -10.73
C TRP A 26 0.89 -10.53 -9.63
N ARG A 27 2.15 -10.47 -9.24
CA ARG A 27 2.74 -11.31 -8.20
C ARG A 27 3.79 -10.58 -7.41
N CYS A 28 4.09 -11.06 -6.23
CA CYS A 28 5.27 -10.62 -5.51
C CYS A 28 6.54 -11.08 -6.23
N TYR A 29 7.61 -10.31 -6.09
CA TYR A 29 8.91 -10.58 -6.70
C TYR A 29 9.75 -11.52 -5.83
N SER A 30 10.64 -12.26 -6.48
CA SER A 30 11.66 -13.06 -5.81
C SER A 30 12.85 -12.19 -5.38
N GLU A 31 13.66 -12.72 -4.48
CA GLU A 31 14.93 -12.12 -4.06
C GLU A 31 15.87 -11.84 -5.23
N ASP A 32 15.91 -12.75 -6.22
CA ASP A 32 16.76 -12.62 -7.41
C ASP A 32 16.28 -11.47 -8.31
N GLU A 33 14.97 -11.31 -8.48
CA GLU A 33 14.39 -10.22 -9.27
C GLU A 33 14.62 -8.87 -8.62
N VAL A 34 14.44 -8.77 -7.30
CA VAL A 34 14.74 -7.54 -6.55
C VAL A 34 16.24 -7.22 -6.66
N SER A 35 17.11 -8.21 -6.51
CA SER A 35 18.56 -8.02 -6.64
C SER A 35 18.98 -7.59 -8.05
N ALA A 36 18.36 -8.14 -9.09
CA ALA A 36 18.59 -7.72 -10.47
C ALA A 36 18.18 -6.26 -10.73
N ALA A 37 17.04 -5.83 -10.13
CA ALA A 37 16.63 -4.44 -10.20
C ALA A 37 17.61 -3.51 -9.47
N GLU A 38 18.11 -3.89 -8.30
CA GLU A 38 19.13 -3.16 -7.56
C GLU A 38 20.45 -3.02 -8.36
N GLU A 39 20.90 -4.08 -9.04
CA GLU A 39 22.07 -4.02 -9.92
C GLU A 39 21.85 -3.07 -11.09
N ARG A 40 20.70 -3.14 -11.75
CA ARG A 40 20.33 -2.23 -12.85
C ARG A 40 20.27 -0.77 -12.43
N LEU A 41 19.77 -0.52 -11.24
CA LEU A 41 19.64 0.84 -10.67
C LEU A 41 20.96 1.34 -10.05
N HIS A 42 21.96 0.49 -9.92
CA HIS A 42 23.22 0.76 -9.22
C HIS A 42 23.00 1.26 -7.79
N THR A 43 21.98 0.73 -7.10
CA THR A 43 21.65 1.09 -5.72
C THR A 43 20.93 -0.06 -5.03
N LYS A 44 21.02 -0.10 -3.70
CA LYS A 44 20.20 -1.01 -2.90
C LYS A 44 18.86 -0.34 -2.60
N LEU A 45 17.79 -1.11 -2.74
CA LEU A 45 16.48 -0.65 -2.30
C LEU A 45 16.46 -0.54 -0.77
N PRO A 46 15.82 0.50 -0.23
CA PRO A 46 15.60 0.56 1.22
C PRO A 46 14.87 -0.69 1.73
N PRO A 47 15.22 -1.20 2.91
CA PRO A 47 14.62 -2.43 3.44
C PRO A 47 13.09 -2.46 3.39
N PRO A 48 12.33 -1.43 3.81
CA PRO A 48 10.88 -1.47 3.72
C PRO A 48 10.35 -1.61 2.29
N ILE A 49 10.98 -0.94 1.33
CA ILE A 49 10.60 -1.02 -0.09
C ILE A 49 10.91 -2.42 -0.64
N ARG A 50 12.06 -2.96 -0.30
CA ARG A 50 12.45 -4.32 -0.68
C ARG A 50 11.45 -5.35 -0.12
N GLU A 51 11.06 -5.20 1.14
CA GLU A 51 10.07 -6.06 1.81
C GLU A 51 8.70 -5.97 1.15
N ILE A 52 8.26 -4.77 0.73
CA ILE A 52 7.01 -4.57 -0.01
C ILE A 52 7.05 -5.35 -1.34
N TYR A 53 8.11 -5.25 -2.12
CA TYR A 53 8.24 -6.01 -3.37
C TYR A 53 8.18 -7.52 -3.16
N LEU A 54 8.76 -8.02 -2.07
CA LEU A 54 8.78 -9.44 -1.75
C LEU A 54 7.44 -9.99 -1.26
N TYR A 55 6.62 -9.16 -0.59
CA TYR A 55 5.44 -9.67 0.13
C TYR A 55 4.10 -9.08 -0.33
N MET A 56 4.07 -7.85 -0.88
CA MET A 56 2.82 -7.13 -1.14
C MET A 56 2.78 -6.40 -2.49
N ALA A 57 3.74 -6.66 -3.37
CA ALA A 57 3.83 -5.99 -4.66
C ALA A 57 2.60 -6.19 -5.54
N ASP A 58 2.06 -7.41 -5.57
CA ASP A 58 0.87 -7.75 -6.35
C ASP A 58 -0.35 -6.89 -5.94
N LEU A 59 -0.55 -6.68 -4.64
CA LEU A 59 -1.61 -5.83 -4.12
C LEU A 59 -1.41 -4.37 -4.55
N LEU A 60 -0.23 -3.80 -4.26
CA LEU A 60 0.04 -2.38 -4.48
C LEU A 60 0.23 -2.01 -5.96
N ILE A 61 0.72 -2.93 -6.80
CA ILE A 61 0.77 -2.71 -8.24
C ILE A 61 -0.64 -2.80 -8.82
N GLY A 62 -1.47 -3.71 -8.31
CA GLY A 62 -2.88 -3.84 -8.70
C GLY A 62 -3.70 -2.59 -8.38
N SER A 63 -3.45 -1.92 -7.27
CA SER A 63 -4.07 -0.63 -6.91
C SER A 63 -3.42 0.60 -7.55
N ASN A 64 -2.35 0.43 -8.33
CA ASN A 64 -1.52 1.49 -8.91
C ASN A 64 -0.75 2.36 -7.89
N ASP A 65 -0.56 1.89 -6.67
CA ASP A 65 0.19 2.60 -5.64
C ASP A 65 1.70 2.36 -5.71
N LEU A 66 2.11 1.25 -6.33
CA LEU A 66 3.51 0.82 -6.43
C LEU A 66 3.93 0.63 -7.89
N ARG A 67 5.08 1.17 -8.26
CA ARG A 67 5.71 0.93 -9.56
C ARG A 67 6.23 -0.50 -9.68
N PRO A 68 5.99 -1.22 -10.80
CA PRO A 68 6.69 -2.47 -11.07
C PRO A 68 8.21 -2.32 -11.04
N LEU A 69 8.94 -3.33 -10.57
CA LEU A 69 10.42 -3.29 -10.50
C LEU A 69 11.07 -2.95 -11.83
N GLU A 70 10.50 -3.45 -12.92
CA GLU A 70 10.99 -3.27 -14.29
C GLU A 70 10.96 -1.81 -14.75
N LEU A 71 10.00 -1.04 -14.22
CA LEU A 71 9.78 0.36 -14.55
C LEU A 71 10.46 1.33 -13.58
N LEU A 72 11.13 0.82 -12.54
CA LEU A 72 11.92 1.67 -11.65
C LEU A 72 13.05 2.37 -12.42
N HIS A 73 13.16 3.66 -12.22
CA HIS A 73 14.18 4.50 -12.84
C HIS A 73 14.52 5.70 -11.96
N TRP A 74 15.71 6.23 -12.17
CA TRP A 74 16.10 7.49 -11.59
C TRP A 74 15.55 8.65 -12.41
N ASP A 75 14.86 9.58 -11.78
CA ASP A 75 14.57 10.90 -12.32
C ASP A 75 15.54 11.91 -11.68
N LYS A 76 16.67 12.16 -12.37
CA LYS A 76 17.87 12.83 -11.83
C LYS A 76 18.37 12.11 -10.56
N ASP A 77 18.20 12.75 -9.40
CA ASP A 77 18.64 12.24 -8.11
C ASP A 77 17.52 11.55 -7.31
N TYR A 78 16.35 11.35 -7.93
CA TYR A 78 15.18 10.79 -7.24
C TYR A 78 14.77 9.46 -7.85
N LEU A 79 14.53 8.45 -7.00
CA LEU A 79 14.05 7.13 -7.38
C LEU A 79 12.63 6.96 -6.86
N ALA A 80 11.67 6.89 -7.77
CA ALA A 80 10.27 6.74 -7.46
C ALA A 80 9.90 5.29 -7.22
N PHE A 81 9.16 5.03 -6.15
CA PHE A 81 8.55 3.73 -5.85
C PHE A 81 7.04 3.80 -5.88
N PHE A 82 6.46 4.87 -5.31
CA PHE A 82 5.04 5.03 -5.12
C PHE A 82 4.46 6.00 -6.14
N GLU A 83 3.25 5.71 -6.56
CA GLU A 83 2.47 6.56 -7.46
C GLU A 83 1.15 6.90 -6.77
N ASN A 84 0.67 8.12 -6.99
CA ASN A 84 -0.69 8.51 -6.64
C ASN A 84 -1.35 9.04 -7.92
N PRO A 85 -2.11 8.20 -8.63
CA PRO A 85 -2.68 8.57 -9.92
C PRO A 85 -3.70 9.72 -9.81
N ASP A 86 -4.34 9.88 -8.67
CA ASP A 86 -5.35 10.92 -8.47
C ASP A 86 -4.73 12.31 -8.25
N ALA A 87 -3.47 12.35 -7.86
CA ALA A 87 -2.77 13.59 -7.52
C ALA A 87 -1.61 13.94 -8.46
N ASP A 88 -1.34 13.15 -9.51
CA ASP A 88 -0.17 13.27 -10.37
C ASP A 88 1.16 13.35 -9.59
N VAL A 89 1.18 12.77 -8.39
CA VAL A 89 2.31 12.82 -7.47
C VAL A 89 2.96 11.45 -7.39
N ILE A 90 4.26 11.45 -7.49
CA ILE A 90 5.09 10.28 -7.24
C ILE A 90 5.94 10.50 -6.00
N ALA A 91 6.23 9.40 -5.31
CA ALA A 91 7.02 9.46 -4.09
C ALA A 91 8.14 8.42 -4.09
N GLY A 92 9.24 8.77 -3.43
CA GLY A 92 10.41 7.92 -3.39
C GLY A 92 11.55 8.49 -2.54
N ILE A 93 12.77 8.13 -2.91
CA ILE A 93 13.98 8.56 -2.20
C ILE A 93 14.86 9.47 -3.04
N LYS A 94 15.70 10.24 -2.36
CA LYS A 94 16.76 11.00 -3.00
C LYS A 94 18.07 10.22 -2.96
N ARG A 95 18.86 10.30 -4.05
CA ARG A 95 20.20 9.69 -4.14
C ARG A 95 21.07 10.17 -2.97
N ASP A 96 21.81 9.24 -2.39
CA ASP A 96 22.73 9.49 -1.29
C ASP A 96 22.08 10.00 0.03
N ASP A 97 20.75 10.09 0.09
CA ASP A 97 20.05 10.37 1.34
C ASP A 97 19.84 9.05 2.09
N THR A 98 20.46 8.95 3.26
CA THR A 98 20.35 7.77 4.14
C THR A 98 19.22 7.90 5.16
N SER A 99 18.47 9.02 5.14
CA SER A 99 17.29 9.18 5.99
C SER A 99 16.17 8.25 5.53
N SER A 100 15.18 8.04 6.39
CA SER A 100 13.94 7.36 6.01
C SER A 100 12.91 8.32 5.40
N ASP A 101 13.26 9.58 5.18
CA ASP A 101 12.36 10.59 4.64
C ASP A 101 11.89 10.23 3.22
N ILE A 102 10.62 10.46 2.95
CA ILE A 102 10.05 10.38 1.61
C ILE A 102 10.11 11.75 0.95
N TYR A 103 10.44 11.75 -0.33
CA TYR A 103 10.33 12.90 -1.21
C TYR A 103 9.17 12.67 -2.15
N ALA A 104 8.35 13.70 -2.34
CA ALA A 104 7.28 13.71 -3.32
C ALA A 104 7.56 14.77 -4.38
N TRP A 105 7.20 14.47 -5.62
CA TRP A 105 7.35 15.41 -6.74
C TRP A 105 6.34 15.13 -7.85
N GLU A 106 6.15 16.10 -8.72
CA GLU A 106 5.42 15.90 -9.96
C GLU A 106 6.35 15.31 -11.01
N GLU A 107 5.97 14.19 -11.61
CA GLU A 107 6.69 13.60 -12.73
C GLU A 107 6.48 14.47 -13.97
N THR A 108 7.55 14.99 -14.53
CA THR A 108 7.48 15.78 -15.75
C THR A 108 7.77 14.94 -16.97
N ASP A 109 6.74 14.43 -17.59
CA ASP A 109 6.79 13.91 -18.95
C ASP A 109 6.06 14.88 -19.89
N PRO A 110 6.79 15.74 -20.64
CA PRO A 110 6.16 16.76 -21.44
C PRO A 110 5.31 16.24 -22.62
N LYS A 111 5.23 14.92 -22.79
CA LYS A 111 4.53 14.27 -23.90
C LYS A 111 3.67 13.07 -23.47
N ASP A 112 3.55 12.80 -22.19
CA ASP A 112 2.86 11.62 -21.63
C ASP A 112 3.32 10.25 -22.20
N ILE A 113 4.52 10.23 -22.83
CA ILE A 113 5.04 9.02 -23.49
C ILE A 113 5.44 7.96 -22.49
N ALA A 114 5.89 8.37 -21.30
CA ALA A 114 6.21 7.42 -20.23
C ALA A 114 4.94 6.66 -19.78
N TRP A 115 3.81 7.37 -19.74
CA TRP A 115 2.52 6.76 -19.42
C TRP A 115 2.10 5.71 -20.46
N GLU A 116 2.23 6.03 -21.77
CA GLU A 116 1.95 5.06 -22.83
C GLU A 116 2.79 3.79 -22.71
N TYR A 117 4.06 3.90 -22.29
CA TYR A 117 4.92 2.72 -22.11
C TYR A 117 4.60 1.94 -20.85
N LYS A 118 4.15 2.59 -19.78
CA LYS A 118 3.64 1.93 -18.58
C LYS A 118 2.38 1.12 -18.91
N ASP A 119 1.48 1.70 -19.69
CA ASP A 119 0.24 1.05 -20.12
C ASP A 119 0.51 -0.14 -21.06
N ASP A 120 1.42 0.03 -22.02
CA ASP A 120 1.89 -1.07 -22.87
C ASP A 120 2.50 -2.23 -22.04
N PHE A 121 3.27 -1.90 -20.99
CA PHE A 121 3.84 -2.90 -20.10
C PHE A 121 2.76 -3.61 -19.30
N ARG A 122 1.81 -2.88 -18.74
CA ARG A 122 0.69 -3.42 -17.96
C ARG A 122 -0.13 -4.38 -18.83
N THR A 123 -0.54 -3.95 -20.02
CA THR A 123 -1.28 -4.79 -20.96
C THR A 123 -0.53 -6.09 -21.29
N ALA A 124 0.77 -5.99 -21.62
CA ALA A 124 1.60 -7.16 -21.91
C ALA A 124 1.80 -8.07 -20.69
N TYR A 125 1.75 -7.50 -19.48
CA TYR A 125 1.87 -8.26 -18.24
C TYR A 125 0.58 -9.06 -17.98
N GLU A 126 -0.57 -8.43 -18.09
CA GLU A 126 -1.90 -9.05 -17.96
C GLU A 126 -2.10 -10.17 -19.01
N GLU A 127 -1.68 -9.94 -20.24
CA GLU A 127 -1.70 -10.93 -21.33
C GLU A 127 -0.63 -12.02 -21.21
N ARG A 128 0.26 -11.93 -20.23
CA ARG A 128 1.42 -12.82 -20.04
C ARG A 128 2.38 -12.86 -21.25
N ASP A 129 2.41 -11.77 -22.02
CA ASP A 129 3.31 -11.60 -23.16
C ASP A 129 4.69 -11.10 -22.71
N LYS A 130 5.61 -12.02 -22.41
CA LYS A 130 6.98 -11.68 -21.99
C LYS A 130 7.74 -10.81 -22.99
N LYS A 131 7.54 -11.03 -24.31
CA LYS A 131 8.19 -10.22 -25.34
C LYS A 131 7.64 -8.79 -25.38
N GLY A 132 6.33 -8.66 -25.21
CA GLY A 132 5.67 -7.36 -25.05
C GLY A 132 6.20 -6.61 -23.85
N GLN A 133 6.32 -7.26 -22.69
CA GLN A 133 6.90 -6.70 -21.47
C GLN A 133 8.34 -6.20 -21.70
N GLU A 134 9.24 -7.06 -22.21
CA GLU A 134 10.63 -6.68 -22.50
C GLU A 134 10.71 -5.49 -23.47
N LYS A 135 9.86 -5.46 -24.49
CA LYS A 135 9.80 -4.38 -25.46
C LYS A 135 9.32 -3.07 -24.82
N ALA A 136 8.28 -3.11 -24.00
CA ALA A 136 7.74 -1.95 -23.30
C ALA A 136 8.77 -1.38 -22.32
N VAL A 137 9.39 -2.22 -21.49
CA VAL A 137 10.47 -1.85 -20.57
C VAL A 137 11.65 -1.23 -21.32
N GLY A 138 12.11 -1.85 -22.41
CA GLY A 138 13.23 -1.32 -23.19
C GLY A 138 12.95 0.05 -23.84
N ARG A 139 11.69 0.32 -24.23
CA ARG A 139 11.26 1.64 -24.73
C ARG A 139 11.21 2.67 -23.61
N PHE A 140 10.62 2.31 -22.49
CA PHE A 140 10.51 3.13 -21.29
C PHE A 140 11.89 3.57 -20.77
N GLN A 141 12.82 2.63 -20.61
CA GLN A 141 14.17 2.91 -20.13
C GLN A 141 14.93 3.86 -21.06
N LYS A 142 14.92 3.59 -22.39
CA LYS A 142 15.56 4.47 -23.38
C LYS A 142 14.95 5.88 -23.39
N TYR A 143 13.65 5.98 -23.16
CA TYR A 143 12.98 7.27 -23.07
C TYR A 143 13.47 8.07 -21.87
N TRP A 144 13.51 7.43 -20.68
CA TRP A 144 13.97 8.06 -19.45
C TRP A 144 15.47 8.41 -19.48
N GLU A 145 16.32 7.56 -20.06
CA GLU A 145 17.73 7.89 -20.28
C GLU A 145 17.87 9.18 -21.10
N LYS A 146 17.09 9.32 -22.17
CA LYS A 146 17.09 10.51 -23.00
C LYS A 146 16.57 11.75 -22.27
N LEU A 147 15.51 11.62 -21.48
CA LEU A 147 14.99 12.70 -20.65
C LEU A 147 16.03 13.13 -19.61
N ASN A 148 16.61 12.17 -18.90
CA ASN A 148 17.63 12.46 -17.91
C ASN A 148 18.90 13.08 -18.47
N ALA A 149 19.27 12.79 -19.71
CA ALA A 149 20.37 13.45 -20.40
C ALA A 149 20.08 14.93 -20.73
N ASN A 150 18.81 15.34 -20.76
CA ASN A 150 18.42 16.72 -20.98
C ASN A 150 18.61 17.55 -19.69
N PRO A 151 19.48 18.57 -19.65
CA PRO A 151 19.72 19.37 -18.46
C PRO A 151 18.51 20.22 -18.02
N LYS A 152 17.53 20.40 -18.90
CA LYS A 152 16.30 21.16 -18.63
C LYS A 152 15.18 20.28 -18.07
N HIS A 153 15.35 18.97 -18.10
CA HIS A 153 14.39 18.02 -17.54
C HIS A 153 14.74 17.73 -16.07
N GLY A 154 13.75 17.53 -15.26
CA GLY A 154 13.88 17.09 -13.88
C GLY A 154 12.55 17.20 -13.14
N PRO A 155 12.44 16.55 -12.00
CA PRO A 155 11.24 16.55 -11.18
C PRO A 155 10.88 17.97 -10.76
N LEU A 156 9.58 18.27 -10.75
CA LEU A 156 9.06 19.57 -10.35
C LEU A 156 8.47 19.49 -8.93
N ARG A 157 8.46 20.65 -8.25
CA ARG A 157 7.81 20.83 -6.94
C ARG A 157 8.24 19.80 -5.90
N ILE A 158 9.52 19.45 -5.91
CA ILE A 158 10.08 18.49 -4.96
C ILE A 158 9.89 18.99 -3.54
N ALA A 159 9.27 18.19 -2.69
CA ALA A 159 9.13 18.47 -1.28
C ALA A 159 9.40 17.19 -0.45
N LYS A 160 9.95 17.36 0.76
CA LYS A 160 9.85 16.31 1.76
C LYS A 160 8.40 16.22 2.20
N TRP A 161 7.86 15.02 2.30
CA TRP A 161 6.44 14.78 2.63
C TRP A 161 6.06 15.16 4.07
N LYS A 162 6.91 15.90 4.77
CA LYS A 162 6.74 16.28 6.19
C LYS A 162 5.55 17.20 6.50
N ASN A 163 4.91 17.76 5.50
CA ASN A 163 3.89 18.79 5.69
C ASN A 163 2.45 18.26 5.44
N GLU A 164 2.28 16.97 5.15
CA GLU A 164 0.98 16.36 4.96
C GLU A 164 0.61 15.53 6.20
N PRO A 165 -0.11 16.11 7.18
CA PRO A 165 -0.37 15.42 8.46
C PRO A 165 -1.25 14.17 8.32
N ARG A 166 -1.84 13.97 7.15
CA ARG A 166 -2.70 12.81 6.85
C ARG A 166 -1.92 11.54 6.51
N TYR A 167 -0.62 11.63 6.21
CA TYR A 167 0.18 10.50 5.75
C TYR A 167 1.39 10.31 6.64
N ALA A 168 1.86 9.08 6.74
CA ALA A 168 3.17 8.80 7.29
C ALA A 168 4.28 9.43 6.43
N HIS A 169 5.40 9.78 7.05
CA HIS A 169 6.46 10.60 6.44
C HIS A 169 7.74 9.82 6.14
N THR A 170 7.84 8.62 6.69
CA THR A 170 8.97 7.71 6.45
C THR A 170 8.60 6.60 5.49
N LEU A 171 9.60 6.01 4.85
CA LEU A 171 9.40 4.90 3.88
C LEU A 171 8.70 3.69 4.50
N ASP A 172 9.04 3.36 5.74
CA ASP A 172 8.46 2.27 6.51
C ASP A 172 7.01 2.56 6.90
N GLY A 173 6.74 3.74 7.44
CA GLY A 173 5.40 4.18 7.83
C GLY A 173 4.47 4.33 6.63
N TYR A 174 4.92 5.02 5.58
CA TYR A 174 4.11 5.23 4.38
C TYR A 174 3.86 3.93 3.59
N GLY A 175 4.89 3.10 3.46
CA GLY A 175 4.73 1.80 2.81
C GLY A 175 3.72 0.91 3.52
N LEU A 176 3.74 0.89 4.86
CA LEU A 176 2.76 0.15 5.65
C LEU A 176 1.36 0.77 5.54
N PHE A 177 1.26 2.11 5.53
CA PHE A 177 0.01 2.84 5.29
C PHE A 177 -0.63 2.41 3.95
N LEU A 178 0.13 2.44 2.84
CA LEU A 178 -0.39 2.04 1.53
C LEU A 178 -0.89 0.60 1.51
N VAL A 179 -0.14 -0.33 2.11
CA VAL A 179 -0.56 -1.73 2.20
C VAL A 179 -1.88 -1.89 2.94
N ILE A 180 -2.06 -1.18 4.04
CA ILE A 180 -3.30 -1.24 4.82
C ILE A 180 -4.44 -0.62 4.04
N ASN A 181 -4.21 0.54 3.42
CA ASN A 181 -5.22 1.22 2.58
C ASN A 181 -5.69 0.32 1.44
N ALA A 182 -4.75 -0.25 0.68
CA ALA A 182 -5.07 -1.16 -0.42
C ALA A 182 -5.80 -2.43 0.06
N LEU A 183 -5.47 -2.95 1.26
CA LEU A 183 -6.23 -4.05 1.86
C LEU A 183 -7.66 -3.65 2.21
N CYS A 184 -7.86 -2.44 2.71
CA CYS A 184 -9.19 -1.92 3.02
C CYS A 184 -10.03 -1.76 1.75
N GLU A 185 -9.45 -1.18 0.69
CA GLU A 185 -10.11 -1.03 -0.61
C GLU A 185 -10.44 -2.39 -1.24
N LEU A 186 -9.49 -3.32 -1.22
CA LEU A 186 -9.74 -4.70 -1.70
C LEU A 186 -10.89 -5.35 -0.93
N ALA A 187 -10.92 -5.20 0.38
CA ALA A 187 -11.97 -5.75 1.22
C ALA A 187 -13.33 -5.13 0.89
N GLU A 188 -13.39 -3.83 0.64
CA GLU A 188 -14.58 -3.11 0.22
C GLU A 188 -15.09 -3.58 -1.14
N MET A 189 -14.20 -3.70 -2.13
CA MET A 189 -14.53 -4.20 -3.46
C MET A 189 -15.03 -5.65 -3.41
N THR A 190 -14.34 -6.53 -2.69
CA THR A 190 -14.72 -7.94 -2.53
C THR A 190 -16.14 -8.05 -2.02
N LYS A 191 -16.50 -7.24 -1.03
CA LYS A 191 -17.81 -7.26 -0.44
C LYS A 191 -18.91 -6.74 -1.38
N HIS A 192 -18.63 -5.69 -2.10
CA HIS A 192 -19.58 -5.13 -3.07
C HIS A 192 -19.92 -6.13 -4.18
N ASN A 193 -18.93 -6.85 -4.68
CA ASN A 193 -19.07 -7.79 -5.79
C ASN A 193 -19.46 -9.21 -5.36
N PHE A 194 -19.13 -9.60 -4.11
CA PHE A 194 -19.33 -10.95 -3.58
C PHE A 194 -19.93 -10.91 -2.16
N PRO A 195 -21.17 -10.44 -2.01
CA PRO A 195 -21.81 -10.21 -0.70
C PRO A 195 -21.95 -11.48 0.16
N ASP A 196 -21.92 -12.65 -0.45
CA ASP A 196 -22.00 -13.94 0.24
C ASP A 196 -20.63 -14.45 0.73
N GLU A 197 -19.53 -13.80 0.36
CA GLU A 197 -18.21 -14.14 0.90
C GLU A 197 -17.98 -13.45 2.26
N PRO A 198 -17.76 -14.23 3.32
CA PRO A 198 -17.73 -13.71 4.69
C PRO A 198 -16.40 -13.06 5.10
N ALA A 199 -15.63 -12.57 4.13
CA ALA A 199 -14.26 -12.15 4.35
C ALA A 199 -14.10 -10.74 4.92
N CYS A 200 -15.15 -9.92 4.90
CA CYS A 200 -15.04 -8.54 5.36
C CYS A 200 -16.31 -8.03 6.02
N TYR A 201 -16.15 -7.40 7.16
CA TYR A 201 -17.22 -6.73 7.88
C TYR A 201 -16.84 -5.28 8.07
N PHE A 202 -17.70 -4.37 7.61
CA PHE A 202 -17.54 -2.95 7.85
C PHE A 202 -18.35 -2.51 9.06
N CYS A 203 -17.75 -1.64 9.81
CA CYS A 203 -18.44 -0.88 10.83
C CYS A 203 -18.27 0.60 10.47
N ASP A 204 -19.31 1.23 10.01
CA ASP A 204 -19.36 2.67 9.93
C ASP A 204 -19.41 3.25 11.32
N VAL A 205 -18.32 3.85 11.76
CA VAL A 205 -18.24 4.52 13.07
C VAL A 205 -18.74 5.96 12.97
N PHE A 206 -19.88 6.18 12.33
CA PHE A 206 -20.28 7.50 11.89
C PHE A 206 -21.02 8.42 12.82
N ALA A 207 -20.98 9.65 12.38
CA ALA A 207 -21.86 10.78 12.69
C ALA A 207 -22.26 10.91 14.17
N GLY A 208 -21.43 11.59 14.95
CA GLY A 208 -21.74 11.99 16.31
C GLY A 208 -20.82 11.41 17.39
N HIS A 209 -19.85 10.58 17.02
CA HIS A 209 -18.86 10.10 17.99
C HIS A 209 -17.77 11.14 18.23
N THR A 210 -17.41 11.35 19.49
CA THR A 210 -16.41 12.33 19.91
C THR A 210 -15.01 11.74 19.93
N ALA A 211 -13.99 12.58 20.01
CA ALA A 211 -12.61 12.13 20.22
C ALA A 211 -12.46 11.25 21.46
N GLU A 212 -13.28 11.49 22.50
CA GLU A 212 -13.34 10.67 23.72
C GLU A 212 -13.81 9.24 23.41
N TYR A 213 -14.79 9.08 22.52
CA TYR A 213 -15.27 7.77 22.08
C TYR A 213 -14.14 6.95 21.44
N PHE A 214 -13.34 7.57 20.54
CA PHE A 214 -12.23 6.88 19.89
C PHE A 214 -11.12 6.48 20.86
N GLN A 215 -10.84 7.32 21.87
CA GLN A 215 -9.89 6.97 22.93
C GLN A 215 -10.38 5.82 23.79
N ASP A 216 -11.66 5.80 24.13
CA ASP A 216 -12.27 4.72 24.90
C ASP A 216 -12.37 3.42 24.07
N LEU A 217 -12.67 3.53 22.78
CA LEU A 217 -12.66 2.41 21.84
C LEU A 217 -11.25 1.80 21.73
N ASP A 218 -10.21 2.61 21.58
CA ASP A 218 -8.81 2.16 21.55
C ASP A 218 -8.46 1.40 22.86
N HIS A 219 -8.84 1.93 24.00
CA HIS A 219 -8.59 1.29 25.27
C HIS A 219 -9.32 -0.08 25.41
N ARG A 220 -10.54 -0.20 24.91
CA ARG A 220 -11.31 -1.44 24.88
C ARG A 220 -10.73 -2.45 23.90
N ILE A 221 -10.38 -2.00 22.69
CA ILE A 221 -9.73 -2.84 21.67
C ILE A 221 -8.45 -3.45 22.22
N ARG A 222 -7.60 -2.68 22.89
CA ARG A 222 -6.33 -3.18 23.46
C ARG A 222 -6.48 -4.26 24.51
N LYS A 223 -7.62 -4.36 25.17
CA LYS A 223 -7.88 -5.44 26.13
C LYS A 223 -8.14 -6.78 25.45
N GLU A 224 -8.93 -6.78 24.39
CA GLU A 224 -9.42 -7.99 23.72
C GLU A 224 -8.57 -8.33 22.47
N PHE A 225 -7.83 -7.35 21.96
CA PHE A 225 -7.01 -7.48 20.77
C PHE A 225 -5.53 -7.27 21.08
N VAL A 226 -4.69 -7.93 20.28
CA VAL A 226 -3.24 -7.76 20.34
C VAL A 226 -2.85 -6.81 19.21
N PRO A 227 -2.27 -5.64 19.51
CA PRO A 227 -1.75 -4.75 18.45
C PRO A 227 -0.82 -5.50 17.52
N LEU A 228 -1.08 -5.41 16.22
CA LEU A 228 -0.25 -6.04 15.20
C LEU A 228 1.03 -5.25 14.98
N SER A 229 0.88 -3.94 14.89
CA SER A 229 1.99 -3.02 14.76
C SER A 229 1.76 -1.82 15.67
N ALA A 230 2.85 -1.40 16.31
CA ALA A 230 2.93 -0.12 17.02
C ALA A 230 3.85 0.80 16.22
N HIS A 231 3.72 0.83 14.87
CA HIS A 231 4.53 1.75 14.08
C HIS A 231 4.21 3.18 14.52
N PRO A 232 5.19 3.91 15.09
CA PRO A 232 4.92 5.19 15.74
C PRO A 232 4.22 6.19 14.84
N GLU A 233 4.64 6.27 13.58
CA GLU A 233 4.06 7.21 12.62
C GLU A 233 2.58 6.96 12.32
N LEU A 234 2.15 5.70 12.22
CA LEU A 234 0.74 5.39 11.99
C LEU A 234 -0.15 5.83 13.16
N LEU A 235 0.41 5.86 14.37
CA LEU A 235 -0.27 6.30 15.57
C LEU A 235 -0.25 7.82 15.75
N GLU A 236 0.74 8.50 15.16
CA GLU A 236 0.95 9.96 15.24
C GLU A 236 0.33 10.72 14.07
N MET A 237 -0.24 10.02 13.07
CA MET A 237 -0.98 10.67 11.98
C MET A 237 -2.15 11.49 12.53
N GLU A 238 -2.58 12.53 11.80
CA GLU A 238 -3.78 13.31 12.15
C GLU A 238 -4.98 12.40 12.39
N VAL A 239 -5.06 11.33 11.61
CA VAL A 239 -6.03 10.25 11.77
C VAL A 239 -5.26 8.96 12.02
N PRO A 240 -5.12 8.55 13.29
CA PRO A 240 -4.35 7.36 13.63
C PRO A 240 -4.89 6.10 13.00
N MET A 241 -3.99 5.31 12.43
CA MET A 241 -4.31 3.99 11.89
C MET A 241 -3.79 2.91 12.84
N GLN A 242 -4.67 2.01 13.24
CA GLN A 242 -4.37 0.94 14.16
C GLN A 242 -4.79 -0.40 13.61
N MET A 243 -3.97 -1.42 13.88
CA MET A 243 -4.25 -2.79 13.52
C MET A 243 -4.11 -3.69 14.76
N ALA A 244 -5.06 -4.59 14.90
CA ALA A 244 -5.01 -5.57 15.99
C ALA A 244 -5.66 -6.89 15.57
N TYR A 245 -5.18 -8.01 16.07
CA TYR A 245 -5.83 -9.29 15.86
C TYR A 245 -6.48 -9.77 17.15
N ALA A 246 -7.59 -10.46 17.01
CA ALA A 246 -8.33 -10.97 18.17
C ALA A 246 -7.53 -12.06 18.88
N ARG A 247 -7.38 -11.96 20.22
CA ARG A 247 -6.67 -12.98 21.03
C ARG A 247 -7.29 -14.36 20.91
N GLN A 248 -8.61 -14.39 20.82
CA GLN A 248 -9.38 -15.64 20.75
C GLN A 248 -9.65 -16.12 19.33
N ASN A 249 -9.38 -15.26 18.32
CA ASN A 249 -9.54 -15.59 16.91
C ASN A 249 -8.40 -14.99 16.09
N PRO A 250 -7.24 -15.69 16.00
CA PRO A 250 -6.06 -15.19 15.28
C PRO A 250 -6.29 -15.09 13.76
N ASP A 251 -7.39 -15.62 13.25
CA ASP A 251 -7.79 -15.53 11.85
C ASP A 251 -8.60 -14.26 11.55
N ALA A 252 -8.80 -13.39 12.53
CA ALA A 252 -9.47 -12.11 12.37
C ALA A 252 -8.53 -10.93 12.69
N LEU A 253 -8.46 -9.99 11.77
CA LEU A 253 -7.71 -8.73 11.87
C LEU A 253 -8.70 -7.58 11.93
N LEU A 254 -8.56 -6.73 12.95
CA LEU A 254 -9.30 -5.49 13.08
C LEU A 254 -8.41 -4.32 12.65
N ILE A 255 -8.91 -3.52 11.74
CA ILE A 255 -8.27 -2.27 11.29
C ILE A 255 -9.17 -1.12 11.70
N SER A 256 -8.61 -0.14 12.38
CA SER A 256 -9.28 1.11 12.74
C SER A 256 -8.56 2.25 12.06
N TRP A 257 -9.24 2.98 11.20
CA TRP A 257 -8.70 4.14 10.50
C TRP A 257 -9.82 5.16 10.25
N ASP A 258 -9.58 6.41 10.65
CA ASP A 258 -10.57 7.49 10.55
C ASP A 258 -11.91 7.07 11.18
N ILE A 259 -12.93 7.10 10.36
CA ILE A 259 -14.29 6.75 10.70
C ILE A 259 -14.60 5.27 10.39
N LEU A 260 -13.62 4.52 9.91
CA LEU A 260 -13.77 3.14 9.48
C LEU A 260 -13.23 2.17 10.55
N LEU A 261 -14.01 1.16 10.81
CA LEU A 261 -13.57 -0.04 11.52
C LEU A 261 -13.81 -1.23 10.60
N ILE A 262 -12.73 -1.88 10.19
CA ILE A 262 -12.78 -2.98 9.24
C ILE A 262 -12.32 -4.25 9.94
N LEU A 263 -13.14 -5.29 9.88
CA LEU A 263 -12.79 -6.63 10.32
C LEU A 263 -12.52 -7.50 9.10
N LEU A 264 -11.27 -7.90 8.93
CA LEU A 264 -10.86 -8.90 7.95
C LEU A 264 -10.82 -10.26 8.62
N ALA A 265 -11.42 -11.28 8.01
CA ALA A 265 -11.38 -12.64 8.52
C ALA A 265 -10.98 -13.62 7.41
N LYS A 266 -10.11 -14.60 7.73
CA LYS A 266 -9.72 -15.68 6.79
C LYS A 266 -10.85 -16.67 6.55
N THR A 267 -11.68 -16.86 7.57
CA THR A 267 -12.86 -17.73 7.55
C THR A 267 -14.03 -16.98 8.15
N PRO A 268 -15.29 -17.39 7.87
CA PRO A 268 -16.46 -16.78 8.50
C PRO A 268 -16.31 -16.80 10.03
N PRO A 269 -16.29 -15.63 10.69
CA PRO A 269 -16.21 -15.60 12.13
C PRO A 269 -17.51 -16.13 12.76
N GLU A 270 -17.37 -16.76 13.90
CA GLU A 270 -18.51 -17.22 14.67
C GLU A 270 -19.41 -16.04 15.10
N GLN A 271 -20.73 -16.27 15.13
CA GLN A 271 -21.70 -15.24 15.50
C GLN A 271 -21.42 -14.66 16.88
N ALA A 272 -21.01 -15.50 17.84
CA ALA A 272 -20.65 -15.05 19.19
C ALA A 272 -19.44 -14.08 19.20
N PHE A 273 -18.47 -14.28 18.29
CA PHE A 273 -17.34 -13.37 18.13
C PHE A 273 -17.79 -12.03 17.57
N LEU A 274 -18.67 -12.02 16.55
CA LEU A 274 -19.24 -10.79 15.98
C LEU A 274 -20.06 -10.00 17.00
N GLU A 275 -20.83 -10.69 17.84
CA GLU A 275 -21.58 -10.07 18.94
C GLU A 275 -20.65 -9.45 19.98
N ASN A 276 -19.55 -10.13 20.32
CA ASN A 276 -18.54 -9.56 21.21
C ASN A 276 -17.90 -8.28 20.63
N ILE A 277 -17.58 -8.26 19.33
CA ILE A 277 -17.11 -7.03 18.65
C ILE A 277 -18.18 -5.93 18.75
N ARG A 278 -19.44 -6.26 18.51
CA ARG A 278 -20.54 -5.31 18.61
C ARG A 278 -20.67 -4.73 20.03
N GLU A 279 -20.62 -5.55 21.05
CA GLU A 279 -20.67 -5.11 22.44
C GLU A 279 -19.45 -4.25 22.80
N LEU A 280 -18.27 -4.65 22.35
CA LEU A 280 -17.02 -3.93 22.60
C LEU A 280 -17.00 -2.55 21.97
N THR A 281 -17.48 -2.45 20.73
CA THR A 281 -17.43 -1.21 19.93
C THR A 281 -18.70 -0.36 20.05
N GLY A 282 -19.81 -0.93 20.52
CA GLY A 282 -21.11 -0.28 20.50
C GLY A 282 -21.73 -0.16 19.10
N LEU A 283 -21.13 -0.81 18.10
CA LEU A 283 -21.46 -0.68 16.70
C LEU A 283 -22.12 -1.96 16.18
N SER A 284 -23.07 -1.82 15.26
CA SER A 284 -23.57 -2.98 14.52
C SER A 284 -22.61 -3.25 13.35
N LEU A 285 -21.95 -4.41 13.40
CA LEU A 285 -21.22 -4.92 12.24
C LEU A 285 -22.25 -5.20 11.13
N ARG A 286 -22.16 -4.46 10.05
CA ARG A 286 -22.94 -4.75 8.85
C ARG A 286 -22.14 -5.73 8.02
N ALA A 287 -22.68 -6.92 7.84
CA ALA A 287 -22.26 -7.77 6.75
C ALA A 287 -22.76 -7.10 5.47
N GLY A 288 -21.84 -6.46 4.72
CA GLY A 288 -22.09 -5.80 3.45
C GLY A 288 -23.16 -4.70 3.42
N LEU A 289 -22.79 -3.54 2.90
CA LEU A 289 -23.82 -2.66 2.35
C LEU A 289 -24.41 -3.25 1.08
#